data_7479a4cf04ca3d43a6ff3854f35bdc2a
#
_entry.id   7479a4cf04ca3d43a6ff3854f35bdc2a
#
_cell.length_a   1.000
_cell.length_b   1.000
_cell.length_c   1.000
_cell.angle_alpha   90.00
_cell.angle_beta   90.00
_cell.angle_gamma   90.00
#
_symmetry.space_group_name_H-M   'P 1'
#
loop_
_entity.id
_entity.type
_entity.pdbx_description
1 polymer ?
#
loop_
_entity_poly.entity_id
_entity_poly.type
_entity_poly.pdbx_seq_one_letter_code
_entity_poly.pdbx_strand_id
1 'polypeptide(L)'
;MNRIDYKSRPFLIIKEADDRFPKDYNALPVSKITDRSRRHVKYDVAINKNDYPNLNLTQPISFIRIHKMQTVNEKDLYAAIVSDIDAEYPDLVVNIKLLIEEYYTNF
;
A
#
# COMPACT_ATOMS: atom_id res chain seq x y z
N MET A 1 8.75 -3.88 -2.65
CA MET A 1 7.81 -2.81 -2.24
C MET A 1 8.51 -1.49 -2.44
N ASN A 2 8.05 -0.70 -3.37
CA ASN A 2 8.86 0.45 -3.75
C ASN A 2 8.07 1.72 -4.07
N ARG A 3 6.74 1.69 -4.20
CA ARG A 3 6.02 2.89 -4.64
C ARG A 3 4.55 2.86 -4.24
N ILE A 4 3.99 4.06 -4.15
CA ILE A 4 2.54 4.29 -4.11
C ILE A 4 2.09 4.69 -5.50
N ASP A 5 1.18 3.92 -6.09
CA ASP A 5 0.55 4.21 -7.37
C ASP A 5 -0.95 4.38 -7.21
N TYR A 6 -1.58 5.05 -8.19
CA TYR A 6 -3.01 5.28 -8.18
C TYR A 6 -3.71 4.48 -9.27
N LYS A 7 -4.80 3.84 -8.89
CA LYS A 7 -5.85 3.35 -9.78
C LYS A 7 -7.02 4.34 -9.67
N SER A 8 -8.12 4.02 -9.04
CA SER A 8 -9.10 5.01 -8.58
C SER A 8 -8.80 5.52 -7.16
N ARG A 9 -7.86 4.86 -6.51
CA ARG A 9 -7.35 5.13 -5.16
C ARG A 9 -5.87 4.75 -5.10
N PRO A 10 -5.12 5.21 -4.08
CA PRO A 10 -3.73 4.82 -3.93
C PRO A 10 -3.58 3.34 -3.58
N PHE A 11 -2.53 2.73 -4.12
CA PHE A 11 -2.08 1.38 -3.79
C PHE A 11 -0.60 1.37 -3.47
N LEU A 12 -0.22 0.63 -2.44
CA LEU A 12 1.19 0.32 -2.19
C LEU A 12 1.56 -0.92 -3.01
N ILE A 13 2.43 -0.73 -3.97
CA ILE A 13 2.92 -1.81 -4.82
C ILE A 13 3.95 -2.64 -4.06
N ILE A 14 3.68 -3.93 -3.92
CA ILE A 14 4.54 -4.85 -3.16
C ILE A 14 5.57 -5.50 -4.08
N LYS A 15 5.10 -6.16 -5.14
CA LYS A 15 5.95 -6.86 -6.11
C LYS A 15 5.21 -7.13 -7.38
N GLU A 16 5.95 -7.47 -8.43
CA GLU A 16 5.39 -8.01 -9.66
C GLU A 16 4.82 -9.42 -9.39
N ALA A 17 3.59 -9.63 -9.83
CA ALA A 17 2.94 -10.94 -9.74
C ALA A 17 3.20 -11.81 -10.97
N ASP A 18 3.54 -11.20 -12.11
CA ASP A 18 3.72 -11.85 -13.39
C ASP A 18 4.76 -11.08 -14.22
N ASP A 19 5.59 -11.78 -14.97
CA ASP A 19 6.59 -11.22 -15.89
C ASP A 19 6.01 -10.75 -17.23
N ARG A 20 4.75 -11.05 -17.49
CA ARG A 20 4.08 -10.68 -18.74
C ARG A 20 3.83 -9.19 -18.81
N PHE A 21 3.82 -8.64 -20.03
CA PHE A 21 3.49 -7.24 -20.25
C PHE A 21 2.09 -7.14 -20.90
N PRO A 22 1.21 -6.24 -20.43
CA PRO A 22 1.35 -5.37 -19.25
C PRO A 22 1.39 -6.17 -17.94
N LYS A 23 2.23 -5.71 -17.00
CA LYS A 23 2.50 -6.47 -15.78
C LYS A 23 1.34 -6.41 -14.78
N ASP A 24 1.17 -7.48 -14.03
CA ASP A 24 0.36 -7.52 -12.83
C ASP A 24 1.23 -7.31 -11.58
N TYR A 25 0.67 -6.59 -10.61
CA TYR A 25 1.34 -6.34 -9.35
C TYR A 25 0.48 -6.82 -8.18
N ASN A 26 1.13 -7.35 -7.16
CA ASN A 26 0.50 -7.51 -5.85
C ASN A 26 0.58 -6.17 -5.12
N ALA A 27 -0.55 -5.69 -4.63
CA ALA A 27 -0.66 -4.36 -4.06
C ALA A 27 -1.61 -4.33 -2.86
N LEU A 28 -1.32 -3.42 -1.94
CA LEU A 28 -2.17 -3.16 -0.79
C LEU A 28 -2.94 -1.86 -1.00
N PRO A 29 -4.27 -1.85 -0.84
CA PRO A 29 -5.02 -0.61 -0.94
C PRO A 29 -4.67 0.33 0.21
N VAL A 30 -4.59 1.61 -0.12
CA VAL A 30 -4.41 2.70 0.84
C VAL A 30 -5.72 3.47 0.87
N SER A 31 -6.44 3.38 1.97
CA SER A 31 -7.82 3.84 2.05
C SER A 31 -8.05 4.80 3.21
N LYS A 32 -8.95 5.74 3.00
CA LYS A 32 -9.57 6.48 4.09
C LYS A 32 -10.65 5.59 4.70
N ILE A 33 -10.54 5.31 5.99
CA ILE A 33 -11.57 4.58 6.73
C ILE A 33 -12.37 5.61 7.51
N THR A 34 -13.60 5.89 7.06
CA THR A 34 -14.49 6.85 7.71
C THR A 34 -15.22 6.23 8.90
N ASP A 35 -15.59 4.97 8.80
CA ASP A 35 -16.18 4.22 9.91
C ASP A 35 -15.09 3.45 10.64
N ARG A 36 -14.69 3.95 11.80
CA ARG A 36 -13.61 3.37 12.61
C ARG A 36 -13.93 1.97 13.13
N SER A 37 -15.21 1.58 13.20
CA SER A 37 -15.61 0.22 13.57
C SER A 37 -15.18 -0.81 12.54
N ARG A 38 -14.93 -0.39 11.30
CA ARG A 38 -14.47 -1.25 10.20
C ARG A 38 -12.95 -1.38 10.13
N ARG A 39 -12.23 -0.61 10.94
CA ARG A 39 -10.77 -0.69 10.99
C ARG A 39 -10.34 -2.00 11.65
N HIS A 40 -9.42 -2.71 11.01
CA HIS A 40 -8.71 -3.80 11.65
C HIS A 40 -7.56 -3.24 12.48
N VAL A 41 -7.59 -3.42 13.78
CA VAL A 41 -6.64 -2.77 14.71
C VAL A 41 -5.19 -3.09 14.37
N LYS A 42 -4.90 -4.33 13.95
CA LYS A 42 -3.53 -4.78 13.67
C LYS A 42 -3.11 -4.59 12.21
N TYR A 43 -4.00 -4.89 11.26
CA TYR A 43 -3.66 -5.00 9.84
C TYR A 43 -4.08 -3.79 9.01
N ASP A 44 -4.75 -2.82 9.59
CA ASP A 44 -4.95 -1.49 8.99
C ASP A 44 -3.94 -0.52 9.60
N VAL A 45 -2.81 -0.33 8.89
CA VAL A 45 -1.70 0.50 9.37
C VAL A 45 -2.00 1.96 9.09
N ALA A 46 -2.13 2.75 10.16
CA ALA A 46 -2.42 4.17 10.06
C ALA A 46 -1.21 4.94 9.54
N ILE A 47 -1.42 5.77 8.53
CA ILE A 47 -0.44 6.67 7.96
C ILE A 47 -0.92 8.09 8.09
N ASN A 48 -0.26 8.88 8.94
CA ASN A 48 -0.52 10.30 9.04
C ASN A 48 0.28 11.03 7.94
N LYS A 49 -0.41 11.82 7.14
CA LYS A 49 0.19 12.59 6.05
C LYS A 49 1.39 13.44 6.51
N ASN A 50 1.32 14.00 7.71
CA ASN A 50 2.37 14.88 8.23
C ASN A 50 3.64 14.12 8.62
N ASP A 51 3.51 12.84 8.97
CA ASP A 51 4.66 11.98 9.32
C ASP A 51 5.33 11.40 8.07
N TYR A 52 4.60 11.31 6.96
CA TYR A 52 5.07 10.70 5.71
C TYR A 52 4.77 11.59 4.50
N PRO A 53 5.31 12.82 4.46
CA PRO A 53 4.94 13.79 3.40
C PRO A 53 5.33 13.34 2.00
N ASN A 54 6.40 12.55 1.86
CA ASN A 54 6.89 12.11 0.56
C ASN A 54 6.08 10.96 -0.05
N LEU A 55 5.08 10.44 0.65
CA LEU A 55 4.12 9.49 0.07
C LEU A 55 3.06 10.17 -0.79
N ASN A 56 2.97 11.50 -0.72
CA ASN A 56 2.06 12.32 -1.51
C ASN A 56 0.58 11.93 -1.38
N LEU A 57 0.19 11.49 -0.19
CA LEU A 57 -1.19 11.17 0.13
C LEU A 57 -2.00 12.45 0.35
N THR A 58 -3.24 12.45 -0.08
CA THR A 58 -4.10 13.65 -0.02
C THR A 58 -4.91 13.75 1.27
N GLN A 59 -5.21 12.62 1.88
CA GLN A 59 -6.01 12.58 3.12
C GLN A 59 -5.12 12.76 4.35
N PRO A 60 -5.61 13.41 5.42
CA PRO A 60 -4.85 13.59 6.66
C PRO A 60 -4.39 12.26 7.27
N ILE A 61 -5.26 11.27 7.28
CA ILE A 61 -4.96 9.91 7.73
C ILE A 61 -5.47 8.93 6.69
N SER A 62 -4.58 8.03 6.28
CA SER A 62 -4.88 6.90 5.41
C SER A 62 -4.50 5.61 6.11
N PHE A 63 -5.03 4.49 5.64
CA PHE A 63 -4.71 3.18 6.19
C PHE A 63 -4.19 2.27 5.08
N ILE A 64 -3.00 1.71 5.28
CA ILE A 64 -2.49 0.64 4.44
C ILE A 64 -3.13 -0.65 4.93
N ARG A 65 -3.95 -1.25 4.07
CA ARG A 65 -4.77 -2.40 4.44
C ARG A 65 -4.05 -3.70 4.12
N ILE A 66 -3.28 -4.20 5.07
CA ILE A 66 -2.44 -5.41 4.92
C ILE A 66 -3.29 -6.64 4.52
N HIS A 67 -4.46 -6.79 5.13
CA HIS A 67 -5.34 -7.96 4.94
C HIS A 67 -6.17 -7.89 3.65
N LYS A 68 -5.98 -6.88 2.81
CA LYS A 68 -6.74 -6.66 1.57
C LYS A 68 -5.86 -6.66 0.33
N MET A 69 -4.80 -7.46 0.32
CA MET A 69 -3.93 -7.56 -0.85
C MET A 69 -4.71 -7.93 -2.10
N GLN A 70 -4.41 -7.24 -3.19
CA GLN A 70 -5.07 -7.40 -4.49
C GLN A 70 -4.03 -7.53 -5.58
N THR A 71 -4.44 -8.10 -6.72
CA THR A 71 -3.68 -8.03 -7.96
C THR A 71 -4.22 -6.87 -8.78
N VAL A 72 -3.34 -5.96 -9.18
CA VAL A 72 -3.68 -4.83 -10.06
C VAL A 72 -2.83 -4.88 -11.31
N ASN A 73 -3.44 -4.56 -12.47
CA ASN A 73 -2.73 -4.54 -13.74
C ASN A 73 -2.10 -3.18 -13.99
N GLU A 74 -0.91 -3.16 -14.56
CA GLU A 74 -0.15 -1.96 -14.87
C GLU A 74 -0.94 -0.93 -15.68
N LYS A 75 -1.73 -1.38 -16.65
CA LYS A 75 -2.54 -0.47 -17.48
C LYS A 75 -3.65 0.26 -16.74
N ASP A 76 -4.04 -0.24 -15.56
CA ASP A 76 -5.06 0.39 -14.72
C ASP A 76 -4.47 1.41 -13.74
N LEU A 77 -3.14 1.54 -13.69
CA LEU A 77 -2.44 2.47 -12.82
C LEU A 77 -2.15 3.77 -13.55
N TYR A 78 -2.33 4.88 -12.87
CA TYR A 78 -1.91 6.19 -13.38
C TYR A 78 -0.39 6.33 -13.22
N ALA A 79 0.31 6.66 -14.30
CA ALA A 79 1.77 6.76 -14.30
C ALA A 79 2.33 7.96 -13.54
N ALA A 80 1.49 8.78 -12.90
CA ALA A 80 1.86 10.14 -12.51
C ALA A 80 2.57 10.26 -11.16
N ILE A 81 2.39 9.34 -10.21
CA ILE A 81 2.89 9.52 -8.85
C ILE A 81 3.60 8.26 -8.38
N VAL A 82 4.90 8.38 -8.20
CA VAL A 82 5.75 7.32 -7.69
C VAL A 82 6.49 7.85 -6.48
N SER A 83 6.38 7.13 -5.37
CA SER A 83 7.16 7.39 -4.17
C SER A 83 8.01 6.17 -3.87
N ASP A 84 9.32 6.34 -3.73
CA ASP A 84 10.22 5.26 -3.33
C ASP A 84 10.16 5.12 -1.81
N ILE A 85 9.21 4.30 -1.35
CA ILE A 85 8.99 4.11 0.08
C ILE A 85 10.16 3.38 0.75
N ASP A 86 10.87 2.50 0.02
CA ASP A 86 12.01 1.78 0.58
C ASP A 86 13.16 2.72 0.93
N ALA A 87 13.41 3.72 0.10
CA ALA A 87 14.45 4.71 0.33
C ALA A 87 14.04 5.74 1.39
N GLU A 88 12.79 6.20 1.34
CA GLU A 88 12.30 7.30 2.18
C GLU A 88 11.92 6.88 3.60
N TYR A 89 11.31 5.71 3.75
CA TYR A 89 10.74 5.25 5.02
C TYR A 89 11.04 3.77 5.29
N PRO A 90 12.32 3.41 5.46
CA PRO A 90 12.71 2.00 5.60
C PRO A 90 12.09 1.31 6.83
N ASP A 91 11.88 2.01 7.93
CA ASP A 91 11.28 1.44 9.14
C ASP A 91 9.80 1.10 8.92
N LEU A 92 9.09 1.94 8.18
CA LEU A 92 7.70 1.67 7.79
C LEU A 92 7.63 0.42 6.92
N VAL A 93 8.55 0.28 5.97
CA VAL A 93 8.61 -0.88 5.08
C VAL A 93 8.87 -2.17 5.87
N VAL A 94 9.78 -2.16 6.82
CA VAL A 94 10.06 -3.32 7.69
C VAL A 94 8.80 -3.74 8.44
N ASN A 95 8.09 -2.79 9.04
CA ASN A 95 6.85 -3.07 9.76
C ASN A 95 5.78 -3.68 8.84
N ILE A 96 5.60 -3.10 7.66
CA ILE A 96 4.62 -3.61 6.69
C ILE A 96 4.97 -5.03 6.24
N LYS A 97 6.23 -5.30 5.93
CA LYS A 97 6.69 -6.64 5.53
C LYS A 97 6.43 -7.69 6.61
N LEU A 98 6.69 -7.35 7.86
CA LEU A 98 6.41 -8.24 8.99
C LEU A 98 4.93 -8.55 9.12
N LEU A 99 4.07 -7.57 8.95
CA LEU A 99 2.63 -7.75 9.01
C LEU A 99 2.09 -8.58 7.83
N ILE A 100 2.63 -8.37 6.64
CA ILE A 100 2.30 -9.18 5.46
C ILE A 100 2.65 -10.64 5.72
N GLU A 101 3.86 -10.90 6.18
CA GLU A 101 4.34 -12.24 6.49
C GLU A 101 3.46 -12.89 7.54
N GLU A 102 3.18 -12.20 8.62
CA GLU A 102 2.33 -12.71 9.69
C GLU A 102 0.92 -13.06 9.20
N TYR A 103 0.29 -12.16 8.45
CA TYR A 103 -1.08 -12.37 8.00
C TYR A 103 -1.20 -13.49 6.96
N TYR A 104 -0.31 -13.50 5.96
CA TYR A 104 -0.43 -14.41 4.81
C TYR A 104 0.26 -15.77 5.00
N THR A 105 1.07 -15.96 6.01
CA THR A 105 1.70 -17.25 6.31
C THR A 105 0.96 -18.09 7.35
N ASN A 106 0.04 -17.50 8.08
CA ASN A 106 -0.71 -18.20 9.16
C ASN A 106 -2.06 -18.76 8.69
N PHE A 107 -2.18 -19.03 7.40
CA PHE A 107 -3.36 -19.69 6.85
C PHE A 107 -3.21 -21.19 6.83
#